data_37fc48409d677a8f8eccf47f87296b9f
#
_entry.id   37fc48409d677a8f8eccf47f87296b9f
#
_cell.length_a   1.000
_cell.length_b   1.000
_cell.length_c   1.000
_cell.angle_alpha   90.00
_cell.angle_beta   90.00
_cell.angle_gamma   90.00
#
_symmetry.space_group_name_H-M   'P 1'
#
loop_
_entity.id
_entity.type
_entity.pdbx_description
1 polymer ?
#
loop_
_entity_poly.entity_id
_entity_poly.type
_entity_poly.pdbx_seq_one_letter_code
_entity_poly.pdbx_strand_id
1 'polypeptide(L)'
;VTEDTNKEIDETFARYQEELWNAMEDETIQLALSRAVESFRRNKDEALKLYPQVKEKAKELRKVKEYSLLHIDELAKQVKDRVEDLKGQCLIAKEPKDALKYISEIVKEKDIIVKSKSLTCEELHLNDYLEKLGCEVYETDLGEFIIQHLKSRPMHILSPAIHVPKEKVAELFSSIMGKSVPPDIGVLVKEARIFLRDAFFKANVGISGANAIAAETGTIFLIENEGNARLVTGLPRKHIAVAGLEKIVPTLQDGMLVVEVASRYANYKAPSYVSLISSPSKTGDIEKQTTYGAHGPEELHVILLDNNRTEMIKDSTYKQALYCLRCGACLYECSIYPLTAGYYGHLYMGGIGAILTAFLLGGLENAAPIAYTCTLCGRCK
;
A
#
# COMPACT_ATOMS: atom_id res chain seq x y z
N VAL A 1 -2.35 27.98 21.26
CA VAL A 1 -1.70 26.73 21.67
C VAL A 1 -1.63 26.78 23.20
N THR A 2 -2.25 25.84 23.89
CA THR A 2 -2.28 25.77 25.35
C THR A 2 -0.99 25.16 25.88
N GLU A 3 -0.64 25.36 27.17
CA GLU A 3 0.54 24.73 27.81
C GLU A 3 0.49 23.19 27.70
N ASP A 4 -0.70 22.59 27.78
CA ASP A 4 -0.90 21.15 27.62
C ASP A 4 -0.55 20.66 26.20
N THR A 5 -0.90 21.43 25.17
CA THR A 5 -0.55 21.10 23.77
C THR A 5 0.95 21.13 23.53
N ASN A 6 1.66 22.10 24.12
CA ASN A 6 3.12 22.19 24.01
C ASN A 6 3.80 20.99 24.69
N LYS A 7 3.31 20.58 25.87
CA LYS A 7 3.84 19.42 26.59
C LYS A 7 3.66 18.11 25.82
N GLU A 8 2.51 17.92 25.18
CA GLU A 8 2.21 16.73 24.34
C GLU A 8 3.07 16.68 23.08
N ILE A 9 3.34 17.84 22.47
CA ILE A 9 4.29 17.96 21.34
C ILE A 9 5.70 17.60 21.79
N ASP A 10 6.16 18.10 22.91
CA ASP A 10 7.50 17.83 23.44
C ASP A 10 7.70 16.35 23.79
N GLU A 11 6.70 15.70 24.39
CA GLU A 11 6.72 14.26 24.68
C GLU A 11 6.73 13.42 23.39
N THR A 12 5.99 13.82 22.38
CA THR A 12 5.99 13.16 21.06
C THR A 12 7.35 13.29 20.37
N PHE A 13 7.97 14.46 20.45
CA PHE A 13 9.31 14.70 19.92
C PHE A 13 10.37 13.86 20.64
N ALA A 14 10.35 13.84 21.97
CA ALA A 14 11.31 13.08 22.76
C ALA A 14 11.22 11.57 22.44
N ARG A 15 10.01 11.01 22.41
CA ARG A 15 9.79 9.60 22.05
C ARG A 15 10.28 9.30 20.63
N TYR A 16 9.97 10.16 19.67
CA TYR A 16 10.41 9.99 18.29
C TYR A 16 11.95 10.03 18.16
N GLN A 17 12.62 10.93 18.89
CA GLN A 17 14.07 10.99 18.93
C GLN A 17 14.68 9.73 19.53
N GLU A 18 14.13 9.22 20.63
CA GLU A 18 14.57 7.97 21.25
C GLU A 18 14.45 6.79 20.28
N GLU A 19 13.31 6.66 19.58
CA GLU A 19 13.11 5.64 18.55
C GLU A 19 14.16 5.72 17.43
N LEU A 20 14.51 6.94 16.98
CA LEU A 20 15.56 7.14 15.97
C LEU A 20 16.93 6.71 16.46
N TRP A 21 17.31 7.10 17.69
CA TRP A 21 18.59 6.73 18.29
C TRP A 21 18.70 5.22 18.45
N ASN A 22 17.67 4.57 18.97
CA ASN A 22 17.64 3.12 19.14
C ASN A 22 17.79 2.40 17.79
N ALA A 23 17.16 2.89 16.72
CA ALA A 23 17.32 2.35 15.39
C ALA A 23 18.73 2.51 14.82
N MET A 24 19.40 3.63 15.13
CA MET A 24 20.78 3.90 14.70
C MET A 24 21.80 3.03 15.43
N GLU A 25 21.52 2.62 16.65
CA GLU A 25 22.38 1.77 17.48
C GLU A 25 22.13 0.26 17.26
N ASP A 26 20.98 -0.12 16.64
CA ASP A 26 20.66 -1.52 16.38
C ASP A 26 21.47 -2.06 15.20
N GLU A 27 22.51 -2.84 15.51
CA GLU A 27 23.40 -3.44 14.52
C GLU A 27 22.67 -4.31 13.50
N THR A 28 21.57 -4.97 13.88
CA THR A 28 20.78 -5.81 12.97
C THR A 28 20.07 -4.96 11.93
N ILE A 29 19.46 -3.86 12.37
CA ILE A 29 18.81 -2.89 11.46
C ILE A 29 19.85 -2.27 10.53
N GLN A 30 21.00 -1.81 11.08
CA GLN A 30 22.05 -1.16 10.30
C GLN A 30 22.62 -2.10 9.22
N LEU A 31 22.92 -3.34 9.56
CA LEU A 31 23.44 -4.32 8.62
C LEU A 31 22.41 -4.66 7.52
N ALA A 32 21.15 -4.86 7.90
CA ALA A 32 20.08 -5.17 6.95
C ALA A 32 19.85 -4.01 5.98
N LEU A 33 19.78 -2.77 6.49
CA LEU A 33 19.59 -1.57 5.66
C LEU A 33 20.76 -1.29 4.73
N SER A 34 22.01 -1.42 5.21
CA SER A 34 23.20 -1.22 4.39
C SER A 34 23.15 -2.12 3.14
N ARG A 35 22.90 -3.41 3.32
CA ARG A 35 22.78 -4.39 2.23
C ARG A 35 21.61 -4.11 1.31
N ALA A 36 20.46 -3.75 1.89
CA ALA A 36 19.25 -3.46 1.15
C ALA A 36 19.43 -2.23 0.27
N VAL A 37 19.86 -1.11 0.85
CA VAL A 37 20.03 0.17 0.13
C VAL A 37 21.00 0.02 -1.03
N GLU A 38 22.13 -0.66 -0.82
CA GLU A 38 23.09 -0.92 -1.89
C GLU A 38 22.48 -1.76 -3.03
N SER A 39 21.82 -2.86 -2.67
CA SER A 39 21.16 -3.74 -3.65
C SER A 39 20.07 -3.00 -4.44
N PHE A 40 19.23 -2.24 -3.74
CA PHE A 40 18.14 -1.50 -4.40
C PHE A 40 18.65 -0.39 -5.31
N ARG A 41 19.67 0.37 -4.91
CA ARG A 41 20.29 1.39 -5.76
C ARG A 41 20.83 0.77 -7.03
N ARG A 42 21.62 -0.31 -6.91
CA ARG A 42 22.17 -1.04 -8.04
C ARG A 42 21.07 -1.52 -9.00
N ASN A 43 20.04 -2.21 -8.48
CA ASN A 43 18.97 -2.77 -9.29
C ASN A 43 18.13 -1.69 -9.98
N LYS A 44 17.87 -0.56 -9.29
CA LYS A 44 17.19 0.61 -9.87
C LYS A 44 18.02 1.19 -11.02
N ASP A 45 19.33 1.39 -10.81
CA ASP A 45 20.21 1.94 -11.83
C ASP A 45 20.32 1.03 -13.05
N GLU A 46 20.35 -0.29 -12.85
CA GLU A 46 20.27 -1.27 -13.93
C GLU A 46 18.95 -1.18 -14.69
N ALA A 47 17.82 -1.11 -13.98
CA ALA A 47 16.50 -0.96 -14.61
C ALA A 47 16.40 0.33 -15.42
N LEU A 48 16.88 1.46 -14.89
CA LEU A 48 16.88 2.75 -15.58
C LEU A 48 17.86 2.80 -16.76
N LYS A 49 18.97 2.06 -16.73
CA LYS A 49 19.88 1.89 -17.88
C LYS A 49 19.26 1.05 -18.98
N LEU A 50 18.54 -0.02 -18.60
CA LEU A 50 17.87 -0.91 -19.55
C LEU A 50 16.67 -0.22 -20.24
N TYR A 51 15.99 0.67 -19.52
CA TYR A 51 14.78 1.38 -19.96
C TYR A 51 14.95 2.90 -19.84
N PRO A 52 15.86 3.54 -20.59
CA PRO A 52 16.19 4.96 -20.43
C PRO A 52 15.00 5.90 -20.70
N GLN A 53 14.05 5.47 -21.53
CA GLN A 53 12.82 6.21 -21.84
C GLN A 53 11.91 6.44 -20.61
N VAL A 54 12.09 5.67 -19.54
CA VAL A 54 11.24 5.79 -18.35
C VAL A 54 11.37 7.15 -17.65
N LYS A 55 12.51 7.83 -17.83
CA LYS A 55 12.70 9.18 -17.30
C LYS A 55 11.77 10.20 -17.98
N GLU A 56 11.58 10.09 -19.28
CA GLU A 56 10.64 10.95 -20.01
C GLU A 56 9.18 10.55 -19.67
N LYS A 57 8.90 9.26 -19.58
CA LYS A 57 7.60 8.76 -19.13
C LYS A 57 7.23 9.21 -17.70
N ALA A 58 8.20 9.35 -16.80
CA ALA A 58 7.97 9.92 -15.49
C ALA A 58 7.55 11.40 -15.55
N LYS A 59 8.10 12.17 -16.49
CA LYS A 59 7.68 13.56 -16.72
C LYS A 59 6.27 13.63 -17.33
N GLU A 60 5.96 12.72 -18.26
CA GLU A 60 4.60 12.57 -18.79
C GLU A 60 3.61 12.20 -17.69
N LEU A 61 3.94 11.20 -16.90
CA LEU A 61 3.09 10.78 -15.77
C LEU A 61 2.88 11.91 -14.75
N ARG A 62 3.89 12.76 -14.51
CA ARG A 62 3.71 13.93 -13.65
C ARG A 62 2.60 14.86 -14.19
N LYS A 63 2.56 15.11 -15.50
CA LYS A 63 1.50 15.92 -16.14
C LYS A 63 0.13 15.25 -16.00
N VAL A 64 0.07 13.92 -16.19
CA VAL A 64 -1.15 13.14 -15.98
C VAL A 64 -1.64 13.27 -14.54
N LYS A 65 -0.74 13.12 -13.57
CA LYS A 65 -1.09 13.27 -12.14
C LYS A 65 -1.55 14.69 -11.81
N GLU A 66 -0.90 15.69 -12.36
CA GLU A 66 -1.31 17.08 -12.17
C GLU A 66 -2.70 17.33 -12.74
N TYR A 67 -2.98 16.88 -13.96
CA TYR A 67 -4.30 16.94 -14.56
C TYR A 67 -5.34 16.21 -13.71
N SER A 68 -5.05 14.98 -13.29
CA SER A 68 -5.97 14.17 -12.46
C SER A 68 -6.36 14.88 -11.17
N LEU A 69 -5.39 15.49 -10.46
CA LEU A 69 -5.67 16.19 -9.22
C LEU A 69 -6.49 17.48 -9.43
N LEU A 70 -6.30 18.16 -10.56
CA LEU A 70 -7.10 19.35 -10.89
C LEU A 70 -8.57 19.02 -11.24
N HIS A 71 -8.83 17.80 -11.72
CA HIS A 71 -10.15 17.34 -12.15
C HIS A 71 -10.65 16.17 -11.26
N ILE A 72 -10.21 16.14 -10.00
CA ILE A 72 -10.39 14.96 -9.16
C ILE A 72 -11.85 14.61 -8.88
N ASP A 73 -12.70 15.60 -8.66
CA ASP A 73 -14.13 15.38 -8.40
C ASP A 73 -14.86 14.81 -9.62
N GLU A 74 -14.53 15.32 -10.81
CA GLU A 74 -15.08 14.83 -12.08
C GLU A 74 -14.62 13.38 -12.35
N LEU A 75 -13.32 13.13 -12.22
CA LEU A 75 -12.75 11.80 -12.45
C LEU A 75 -13.23 10.79 -11.42
N ALA A 76 -13.37 11.16 -10.16
CA ALA A 76 -13.90 10.28 -9.11
C ALA A 76 -15.36 9.90 -9.39
N LYS A 77 -16.17 10.87 -9.83
CA LYS A 77 -17.55 10.59 -10.27
C LYS A 77 -17.56 9.67 -11.49
N GLN A 78 -16.71 9.93 -12.47
CA GLN A 78 -16.59 9.06 -13.66
C GLN A 78 -16.20 7.62 -13.29
N VAL A 79 -15.23 7.41 -12.38
CA VAL A 79 -14.91 6.08 -11.84
C VAL A 79 -16.15 5.43 -11.25
N LYS A 80 -16.87 6.16 -10.40
CA LYS A 80 -18.09 5.65 -9.76
C LYS A 80 -19.11 5.19 -10.80
N ASP A 81 -19.44 6.04 -11.76
CA ASP A 81 -20.42 5.77 -12.80
C ASP A 81 -20.01 4.51 -13.60
N ARG A 82 -18.72 4.38 -13.97
CA ARG A 82 -18.21 3.22 -14.74
C ARG A 82 -18.22 1.91 -13.96
N VAL A 83 -17.83 1.96 -12.69
CA VAL A 83 -17.87 0.78 -11.81
C VAL A 83 -19.32 0.30 -11.66
N GLU A 84 -20.27 1.20 -11.45
CA GLU A 84 -21.69 0.89 -11.27
C GLU A 84 -22.34 0.41 -12.59
N ASP A 85 -22.00 0.99 -13.73
CA ASP A 85 -22.41 0.52 -15.06
C ASP A 85 -22.01 -0.94 -15.30
N LEU A 86 -20.85 -1.35 -14.77
CA LEU A 86 -20.31 -2.70 -14.88
C LEU A 86 -20.74 -3.63 -13.72
N LYS A 87 -21.75 -3.24 -12.93
CA LYS A 87 -22.32 -4.01 -11.82
C LYS A 87 -21.40 -4.16 -10.62
N GLY A 88 -20.36 -3.33 -10.48
CA GLY A 88 -19.68 -3.10 -9.23
C GLY A 88 -20.44 -2.10 -8.36
N GLN A 89 -19.94 -1.85 -7.17
CA GLN A 89 -20.43 -0.81 -6.27
C GLN A 89 -19.27 0.15 -5.99
N CYS A 90 -19.55 1.46 -5.93
CA CYS A 90 -18.50 2.44 -5.67
C CYS A 90 -18.94 3.48 -4.64
N LEU A 91 -18.14 3.61 -3.58
CA LEU A 91 -18.27 4.65 -2.57
C LEU A 91 -17.15 5.68 -2.73
N ILE A 92 -17.52 6.97 -2.77
CA ILE A 92 -16.58 8.07 -2.53
C ILE A 92 -16.68 8.42 -1.05
N ALA A 93 -15.69 7.96 -0.26
CA ALA A 93 -15.64 8.16 1.18
C ALA A 93 -14.87 9.46 1.48
N LYS A 94 -15.52 10.39 2.16
CA LYS A 94 -14.89 11.66 2.53
C LYS A 94 -13.91 11.47 3.69
N GLU A 95 -14.29 10.67 4.66
CA GLU A 95 -13.52 10.42 5.87
C GLU A 95 -13.28 8.92 6.08
N PRO A 96 -12.25 8.53 6.84
CA PRO A 96 -11.98 7.14 7.18
C PRO A 96 -13.19 6.39 7.74
N LYS A 97 -13.99 7.05 8.59
CA LYS A 97 -15.20 6.46 9.20
C LYS A 97 -16.25 6.03 8.17
N ASP A 98 -16.37 6.78 7.04
CA ASP A 98 -17.34 6.45 5.99
C ASP A 98 -16.95 5.15 5.28
N ALA A 99 -15.64 5.01 4.99
CA ALA A 99 -15.08 3.80 4.40
C ALA A 99 -15.24 2.59 5.33
N LEU A 100 -14.90 2.75 6.61
CA LEU A 100 -15.02 1.68 7.62
C LEU A 100 -16.47 1.24 7.82
N LYS A 101 -17.40 2.19 7.90
CA LYS A 101 -18.83 1.89 7.99
C LYS A 101 -19.30 1.08 6.79
N TYR A 102 -18.96 1.49 5.57
CA TYR A 102 -19.34 0.77 4.36
C TYR A 102 -18.74 -0.65 4.33
N ILE A 103 -17.48 -0.81 4.74
CA ILE A 103 -16.86 -2.14 4.83
C ILE A 103 -17.60 -3.01 5.84
N SER A 104 -18.01 -2.47 7.01
CA SER A 104 -18.76 -3.22 8.02
C SER A 104 -20.15 -3.69 7.58
N GLU A 105 -20.72 -3.06 6.55
CA GLU A 105 -21.98 -3.50 5.94
C GLU A 105 -21.80 -4.69 4.98
N ILE A 106 -20.57 -4.91 4.49
CA ILE A 106 -20.22 -5.96 3.53
C ILE A 106 -19.71 -7.23 4.23
N VAL A 107 -18.90 -7.06 5.26
CA VAL A 107 -18.30 -8.16 6.04
C VAL A 107 -19.25 -8.68 7.11
N LYS A 108 -19.05 -9.92 7.54
CA LYS A 108 -19.82 -10.55 8.61
C LYS A 108 -18.88 -11.00 9.72
N GLU A 109 -19.40 -11.11 10.93
CA GLU A 109 -18.68 -11.76 12.02
C GLU A 109 -18.21 -13.17 11.60
N LYS A 110 -16.97 -13.49 11.93
CA LYS A 110 -16.26 -14.74 11.56
C LYS A 110 -15.92 -14.88 10.07
N ASP A 111 -16.07 -13.84 9.26
CA ASP A 111 -15.52 -13.88 7.92
C ASP A 111 -14.00 -14.03 7.97
N ILE A 112 -13.47 -14.89 7.09
CA ILE A 112 -12.05 -14.99 6.83
C ILE A 112 -11.74 -14.02 5.70
N ILE A 113 -10.85 -13.08 5.99
CA ILE A 113 -10.47 -11.99 5.10
C ILE A 113 -9.00 -12.14 4.71
N VAL A 114 -8.72 -12.19 3.42
CA VAL A 114 -7.37 -12.12 2.88
C VAL A 114 -7.11 -10.72 2.33
N LYS A 115 -6.01 -10.11 2.73
CA LYS A 115 -5.67 -8.74 2.35
C LYS A 115 -4.32 -8.70 1.64
N SER A 116 -4.26 -7.99 0.51
CA SER A 116 -2.99 -7.60 -0.09
C SER A 116 -2.51 -6.30 0.51
N LYS A 117 -1.20 -6.13 0.58
CA LYS A 117 -0.56 -4.92 1.09
C LYS A 117 -1.15 -3.65 0.50
N SER A 118 -1.59 -2.73 1.35
CA SER A 118 -2.15 -1.44 0.94
C SER A 118 -1.96 -0.37 2.00
N LEU A 119 -1.15 0.65 1.70
CA LEU A 119 -0.98 1.80 2.59
C LEU A 119 -2.29 2.57 2.83
N THR A 120 -3.21 2.57 1.86
CA THR A 120 -4.53 3.22 2.05
C THR A 120 -5.40 2.45 3.04
N CYS A 121 -5.30 1.11 3.09
CA CYS A 121 -5.96 0.32 4.12
C CYS A 121 -5.36 0.58 5.51
N GLU A 122 -4.04 0.79 5.58
CA GLU A 122 -3.36 1.13 6.84
C GLU A 122 -3.76 2.54 7.35
N GLU A 123 -4.07 3.50 6.47
CA GLU A 123 -4.65 4.80 6.89
C GLU A 123 -5.94 4.63 7.68
N LEU A 124 -6.69 3.55 7.42
CA LEU A 124 -7.95 3.23 8.08
C LEU A 124 -7.76 2.41 9.36
N HIS A 125 -6.54 1.96 9.69
CA HIS A 125 -6.30 0.92 10.68
C HIS A 125 -7.23 -0.29 10.48
N LEU A 126 -7.33 -0.71 9.22
CA LEU A 126 -8.38 -1.63 8.76
C LEU A 126 -8.31 -3.01 9.43
N ASN A 127 -7.11 -3.55 9.66
CA ASN A 127 -6.95 -4.86 10.30
C ASN A 127 -7.53 -4.84 11.72
N ASP A 128 -7.14 -3.85 12.53
CA ASP A 128 -7.65 -3.70 13.91
C ASP A 128 -9.17 -3.52 13.94
N TYR A 129 -9.72 -2.81 12.95
CA TYR A 129 -11.15 -2.59 12.84
C TYR A 129 -11.90 -3.89 12.53
N LEU A 130 -11.42 -4.66 11.56
CA LEU A 130 -12.02 -5.93 11.14
C LEU A 130 -11.93 -7.00 12.25
N GLU A 131 -10.79 -7.08 12.94
CA GLU A 131 -10.59 -7.97 14.07
C GLU A 131 -11.56 -7.64 15.23
N LYS A 132 -11.80 -6.34 15.49
CA LYS A 132 -12.83 -5.91 16.47
C LYS A 132 -14.26 -6.28 16.07
N LEU A 133 -14.54 -6.45 14.78
CA LEU A 133 -15.81 -6.97 14.26
C LEU A 133 -15.91 -8.51 14.36
N GLY A 134 -14.86 -9.18 14.83
CA GLY A 134 -14.80 -10.63 14.96
C GLY A 134 -14.38 -11.36 13.69
N CYS A 135 -13.78 -10.67 12.71
CA CYS A 135 -13.22 -11.27 11.50
C CYS A 135 -11.81 -11.81 11.75
N GLU A 136 -11.40 -12.82 10.97
CA GLU A 136 -10.02 -13.28 10.89
C GLU A 136 -9.32 -12.63 9.69
N VAL A 137 -8.28 -11.81 9.93
CA VAL A 137 -7.60 -11.06 8.88
C VAL A 137 -6.20 -11.62 8.62
N TYR A 138 -5.92 -12.00 7.37
CA TYR A 138 -4.64 -12.51 6.92
C TYR A 138 -3.98 -11.55 5.94
N GLU A 139 -2.84 -10.97 6.32
CA GLU A 139 -1.93 -10.33 5.38
C GLU A 139 -1.31 -11.39 4.47
N THR A 140 -1.30 -11.14 3.17
CA THR A 140 -0.87 -12.15 2.19
C THR A 140 0.45 -11.83 1.51
N ASP A 141 0.95 -10.59 1.60
CA ASP A 141 2.33 -10.23 1.31
C ASP A 141 3.22 -10.84 2.38
N LEU A 142 4.27 -11.55 2.00
CA LEU A 142 5.11 -12.30 2.96
C LEU A 142 5.74 -11.39 4.02
N GLY A 143 6.15 -10.20 3.62
CA GLY A 143 6.73 -9.22 4.54
C GLY A 143 5.68 -8.68 5.52
N GLU A 144 4.48 -8.36 5.06
CA GLU A 144 3.37 -7.92 5.92
C GLU A 144 2.90 -9.05 6.84
N PHE A 145 2.84 -10.29 6.34
CA PHE A 145 2.53 -11.47 7.16
C PHE A 145 3.49 -11.62 8.34
N ILE A 146 4.80 -11.47 8.09
CA ILE A 146 5.82 -11.51 9.15
C ILE A 146 5.61 -10.37 10.15
N ILE A 147 5.39 -9.13 9.68
CA ILE A 147 5.18 -7.96 10.52
C ILE A 147 3.90 -8.08 11.35
N GLN A 148 2.80 -8.55 10.76
CA GLN A 148 1.52 -8.78 11.44
C GLN A 148 1.72 -9.71 12.66
N HIS A 149 2.39 -10.84 12.47
CA HIS A 149 2.58 -11.82 13.54
C HIS A 149 3.67 -11.44 14.55
N LEU A 150 4.68 -10.68 14.16
CA LEU A 150 5.66 -10.09 15.08
C LEU A 150 5.11 -8.90 15.84
N LYS A 151 3.96 -8.34 15.42
CA LYS A 151 3.41 -7.09 15.94
C LYS A 151 4.44 -5.96 15.95
N SER A 152 5.26 -5.92 14.89
CA SER A 152 6.36 -4.97 14.75
C SER A 152 6.07 -3.93 13.68
N ARG A 153 6.90 -2.88 13.64
CA ARG A 153 6.79 -1.79 12.68
C ARG A 153 7.35 -2.19 11.33
N PRO A 154 6.69 -1.89 10.19
CA PRO A 154 7.29 -2.07 8.88
C PRO A 154 8.47 -1.11 8.69
N MET A 155 9.59 -1.61 8.14
CA MET A 155 10.81 -0.83 7.94
C MET A 155 10.95 -0.25 6.55
N HIS A 156 10.13 -0.68 5.58
CA HIS A 156 10.10 -0.14 4.23
C HIS A 156 8.72 -0.31 3.60
N ILE A 157 8.33 0.63 2.72
CA ILE A 157 7.00 0.59 2.06
C ILE A 157 6.81 -0.63 1.15
N LEU A 158 7.85 -1.18 0.53
CA LEU A 158 7.76 -2.36 -0.35
C LEU A 158 8.25 -3.66 0.34
N SER A 159 9.15 -3.55 1.30
CA SER A 159 9.77 -4.70 1.96
C SER A 159 9.72 -4.51 3.48
N PRO A 160 8.53 -4.64 4.09
CA PRO A 160 8.31 -4.27 5.48
C PRO A 160 9.18 -5.03 6.48
N ALA A 161 9.43 -6.32 6.25
CA ALA A 161 10.22 -7.20 7.12
C ALA A 161 11.72 -7.24 6.78
N ILE A 162 12.25 -6.25 6.05
CA ILE A 162 13.64 -6.23 5.55
C ILE A 162 14.71 -6.36 6.66
N HIS A 163 14.37 -5.98 7.89
CA HIS A 163 15.22 -5.99 9.08
C HIS A 163 15.14 -7.31 9.86
N VAL A 164 14.23 -8.22 9.50
CA VAL A 164 13.99 -9.44 10.27
C VAL A 164 14.91 -10.57 9.78
N PRO A 165 15.84 -11.08 10.61
CA PRO A 165 16.69 -12.21 10.24
C PRO A 165 15.88 -13.49 10.00
N LYS A 166 16.36 -14.35 9.10
CA LYS A 166 15.68 -15.63 8.77
C LYS A 166 15.52 -16.55 9.99
N GLU A 167 16.44 -16.47 10.95
CA GLU A 167 16.39 -17.21 12.21
C GLU A 167 15.14 -16.81 13.02
N LYS A 168 14.88 -15.50 13.13
CA LYS A 168 13.71 -14.96 13.82
C LYS A 168 12.40 -15.28 13.08
N VAL A 169 12.44 -15.31 11.73
CA VAL A 169 11.31 -15.77 10.92
C VAL A 169 11.03 -17.25 11.17
N ALA A 170 12.08 -18.08 11.31
CA ALA A 170 11.95 -19.51 11.58
C ALA A 170 11.33 -19.78 12.97
N GLU A 171 11.74 -19.04 13.99
CA GLU A 171 11.14 -19.08 15.33
C GLU A 171 9.65 -18.70 15.27
N LEU A 172 9.31 -17.60 14.59
CA LEU A 172 7.94 -17.15 14.40
C LEU A 172 7.10 -18.22 13.73
N PHE A 173 7.56 -18.76 12.60
CA PHE A 173 6.83 -19.77 11.84
C PHE A 173 6.69 -21.08 12.63
N SER A 174 7.72 -21.45 13.41
CA SER A 174 7.61 -22.61 14.30
C SER A 174 6.51 -22.44 15.34
N SER A 175 6.37 -21.24 15.89
CA SER A 175 5.31 -20.90 16.85
C SER A 175 3.91 -20.93 16.21
N ILE A 176 3.75 -20.28 15.03
CA ILE A 176 2.46 -20.20 14.33
C ILE A 176 1.99 -21.57 13.86
N MET A 177 2.91 -22.40 13.35
CA MET A 177 2.58 -23.67 12.70
C MET A 177 2.63 -24.86 13.68
N GLY A 178 3.05 -24.65 14.92
CA GLY A 178 3.12 -25.69 15.94
C GLY A 178 4.14 -26.82 15.62
N LYS A 179 5.18 -26.54 14.80
CA LYS A 179 6.22 -27.49 14.41
C LYS A 179 7.55 -26.78 14.23
N SER A 180 8.66 -27.52 14.38
CA SER A 180 9.99 -26.95 14.12
C SER A 180 10.17 -26.62 12.63
N VAL A 181 10.52 -25.36 12.33
CA VAL A 181 10.82 -24.85 10.98
C VAL A 181 12.28 -24.38 10.95
N PRO A 182 13.14 -24.92 10.09
CA PRO A 182 14.53 -24.51 10.03
C PRO A 182 14.68 -23.13 9.37
N PRO A 183 15.77 -22.37 9.69
CA PRO A 183 16.03 -21.04 9.11
C PRO A 183 16.62 -21.12 7.70
N ASP A 184 15.97 -21.89 6.84
CA ASP A 184 16.24 -21.99 5.41
C ASP A 184 15.20 -21.21 4.62
N ILE A 185 15.62 -20.30 3.75
CA ILE A 185 14.71 -19.39 3.03
C ILE A 185 13.69 -20.16 2.18
N GLY A 186 14.14 -21.23 1.51
CA GLY A 186 13.26 -22.06 0.66
C GLY A 186 12.18 -22.77 1.48
N VAL A 187 12.57 -23.28 2.67
CA VAL A 187 11.63 -23.92 3.60
C VAL A 187 10.66 -22.89 4.17
N LEU A 188 11.13 -21.72 4.62
CA LEU A 188 10.29 -20.66 5.15
C LEU A 188 9.22 -20.20 4.13
N VAL A 189 9.63 -19.97 2.89
CA VAL A 189 8.70 -19.60 1.81
C VAL A 189 7.69 -20.72 1.54
N LYS A 190 8.12 -21.98 1.56
CA LYS A 190 7.22 -23.13 1.38
C LYS A 190 6.19 -23.23 2.51
N GLU A 191 6.60 -23.04 3.74
CA GLU A 191 5.69 -23.09 4.89
C GLU A 191 4.68 -21.94 4.87
N ALA A 192 5.13 -20.72 4.60
CA ALA A 192 4.23 -19.59 4.42
C ALA A 192 3.20 -19.84 3.30
N ARG A 193 3.65 -20.41 2.18
CA ARG A 193 2.77 -20.79 1.06
C ARG A 193 1.71 -21.81 1.48
N ILE A 194 2.08 -22.82 2.26
CA ILE A 194 1.14 -23.84 2.74
C ILE A 194 0.12 -23.22 3.68
N PHE A 195 0.57 -22.42 4.63
CA PHE A 195 -0.28 -21.77 5.62
C PHE A 195 -1.30 -20.83 4.95
N LEU A 196 -0.82 -19.91 4.12
CA LEU A 196 -1.69 -18.93 3.45
C LEU A 196 -2.60 -19.58 2.40
N ARG A 197 -2.23 -20.74 1.83
CA ARG A 197 -3.09 -21.42 0.86
C ARG A 197 -4.45 -21.77 1.45
N ASP A 198 -4.46 -22.21 2.68
CA ASP A 198 -5.69 -22.55 3.40
C ASP A 198 -6.56 -21.30 3.63
N ALA A 199 -5.94 -20.20 4.05
CA ALA A 199 -6.61 -18.92 4.21
C ALA A 199 -7.23 -18.43 2.89
N PHE A 200 -6.51 -18.50 1.76
CA PHE A 200 -7.03 -18.11 0.46
C PHE A 200 -8.28 -18.91 0.05
N PHE A 201 -8.30 -20.23 0.28
CA PHE A 201 -9.45 -21.05 -0.09
C PHE A 201 -10.66 -20.89 0.82
N LYS A 202 -10.45 -20.53 2.07
CA LYS A 202 -11.52 -20.29 3.04
C LYS A 202 -12.03 -18.86 3.05
N ALA A 203 -11.32 -17.94 2.41
CA ALA A 203 -11.64 -16.51 2.46
C ALA A 203 -13.01 -16.20 1.85
N ASN A 204 -13.80 -15.44 2.60
CA ASN A 204 -15.09 -14.88 2.18
C ASN A 204 -14.90 -13.57 1.41
N VAL A 205 -13.94 -12.76 1.87
CA VAL A 205 -13.67 -11.42 1.36
C VAL A 205 -12.18 -11.25 1.05
N GLY A 206 -11.90 -10.68 -0.10
CA GLY A 206 -10.56 -10.23 -0.47
C GLY A 206 -10.49 -8.71 -0.46
N ILE A 207 -9.47 -8.15 0.21
CA ILE A 207 -9.27 -6.70 0.25
C ILE A 207 -7.96 -6.33 -0.41
N SER A 208 -8.02 -5.40 -1.34
CA SER A 208 -6.83 -4.87 -2.03
C SER A 208 -6.76 -3.34 -1.99
N GLY A 209 -5.57 -2.81 -2.25
CA GLY A 209 -5.41 -1.42 -2.66
C GLY A 209 -5.57 -1.26 -4.17
N ALA A 210 -5.06 -0.14 -4.70
CA ALA A 210 -4.85 0.09 -6.13
C ALA A 210 -3.55 0.86 -6.36
N ASN A 211 -2.82 0.52 -7.42
CA ASN A 211 -1.71 1.35 -7.90
C ASN A 211 -2.22 2.52 -8.75
N ALA A 212 -3.24 2.28 -9.56
CA ALA A 212 -3.99 3.28 -10.30
C ALA A 212 -5.44 2.83 -10.52
N ILE A 213 -6.34 3.78 -10.84
CA ILE A 213 -7.70 3.52 -11.30
C ILE A 213 -7.95 4.40 -12.52
N ALA A 214 -8.28 3.80 -13.68
CA ALA A 214 -8.60 4.53 -14.90
C ALA A 214 -10.05 5.02 -14.86
N ALA A 215 -10.27 6.33 -14.93
CA ALA A 215 -11.60 6.92 -14.84
C ALA A 215 -12.50 6.54 -16.03
N GLU A 216 -11.94 6.46 -17.23
CA GLU A 216 -12.71 6.14 -18.45
C GLU A 216 -13.43 4.78 -18.40
N THR A 217 -12.91 3.82 -17.60
CA THR A 217 -13.40 2.43 -17.55
C THR A 217 -13.68 1.91 -16.15
N GLY A 218 -13.33 2.65 -15.10
CA GLY A 218 -13.38 2.17 -13.71
C GLY A 218 -12.35 1.07 -13.40
N THR A 219 -11.35 0.86 -14.26
CA THR A 219 -10.39 -0.25 -14.16
C THR A 219 -9.35 -0.01 -13.08
N ILE A 220 -9.25 -0.95 -12.15
CA ILE A 220 -8.25 -1.01 -11.09
C ILE A 220 -6.98 -1.67 -11.62
N PHE A 221 -5.82 -1.06 -11.38
CA PHE A 221 -4.49 -1.60 -11.69
C PHE A 221 -3.81 -2.06 -10.41
N LEU A 222 -3.36 -3.32 -10.39
CA LEU A 222 -2.56 -3.90 -9.31
C LEU A 222 -1.25 -4.44 -9.86
N ILE A 223 -0.13 -4.02 -9.25
CA ILE A 223 1.22 -4.47 -9.56
C ILE A 223 1.67 -5.40 -8.44
N GLU A 224 2.12 -6.60 -8.79
CA GLU A 224 2.59 -7.59 -7.81
C GLU A 224 3.71 -8.49 -8.36
N ASN A 225 4.46 -9.13 -7.46
CA ASN A 225 5.50 -10.09 -7.81
C ASN A 225 5.26 -11.47 -7.19
N GLU A 226 4.56 -11.55 -6.07
CA GLU A 226 4.34 -12.79 -5.32
C GLU A 226 3.17 -13.63 -5.84
N GLY A 227 2.22 -12.99 -6.54
CA GLY A 227 0.98 -13.62 -6.98
C GLY A 227 -0.11 -13.66 -5.90
N ASN A 228 0.15 -13.06 -4.75
CA ASN A 228 -0.80 -12.98 -3.63
C ASN A 228 -1.98 -12.08 -3.94
N ALA A 229 -1.76 -10.88 -4.51
CA ALA A 229 -2.84 -9.93 -4.78
C ALA A 229 -3.85 -10.51 -5.80
N ARG A 230 -3.41 -11.26 -6.81
CA ARG A 230 -4.34 -11.93 -7.75
C ARG A 230 -5.17 -13.04 -7.08
N LEU A 231 -4.63 -13.72 -6.06
CA LEU A 231 -5.39 -14.69 -5.28
C LEU A 231 -6.41 -13.97 -4.37
N VAL A 232 -5.99 -12.87 -3.73
CA VAL A 232 -6.88 -12.01 -2.92
C VAL A 232 -8.06 -11.48 -3.76
N THR A 233 -7.80 -11.04 -4.99
CA THR A 233 -8.82 -10.42 -5.83
C THR A 233 -9.60 -11.42 -6.70
N GLY A 234 -9.15 -12.68 -6.78
CA GLY A 234 -9.73 -13.68 -7.67
C GLY A 234 -10.43 -14.85 -6.99
N LEU A 235 -10.04 -15.25 -5.77
CA LEU A 235 -10.62 -16.42 -5.10
C LEU A 235 -11.85 -16.12 -4.24
N PRO A 236 -11.85 -15.07 -3.37
CA PRO A 236 -13.01 -14.76 -2.54
C PRO A 236 -14.22 -14.35 -3.36
N ARG A 237 -15.42 -14.57 -2.80
CA ARG A 237 -16.68 -14.18 -3.46
C ARG A 237 -16.88 -12.67 -3.52
N LYS A 238 -16.26 -11.91 -2.60
CA LYS A 238 -16.33 -10.45 -2.55
C LYS A 238 -14.93 -9.87 -2.65
N HIS A 239 -14.75 -8.88 -3.52
CA HIS A 239 -13.52 -8.11 -3.61
C HIS A 239 -13.81 -6.66 -3.24
N ILE A 240 -13.10 -6.14 -2.25
CA ILE A 240 -13.12 -4.74 -1.82
C ILE A 240 -11.78 -4.10 -2.20
N ALA A 241 -11.81 -3.09 -3.06
CA ALA A 241 -10.63 -2.32 -3.45
C ALA A 241 -10.68 -0.94 -2.76
N VAL A 242 -9.67 -0.62 -1.94
CA VAL A 242 -9.57 0.67 -1.23
C VAL A 242 -8.45 1.49 -1.81
N ALA A 243 -8.75 2.65 -2.36
CA ALA A 243 -7.77 3.52 -3.01
C ALA A 243 -7.97 4.98 -2.62
N GLY A 244 -6.89 5.70 -2.39
CA GLY A 244 -6.95 7.16 -2.26
C GLY A 244 -7.29 7.82 -3.59
N LEU A 245 -7.98 8.95 -3.55
CA LEU A 245 -8.36 9.71 -4.76
C LEU A 245 -7.17 10.00 -5.67
N GLU A 246 -5.98 10.19 -5.11
CA GLU A 246 -4.75 10.43 -5.87
C GLU A 246 -4.32 9.27 -6.78
N LYS A 247 -4.95 8.11 -6.67
CA LYS A 247 -4.70 6.96 -7.56
C LYS A 247 -5.47 7.03 -8.87
N ILE A 248 -6.43 7.93 -9.00
CA ILE A 248 -7.22 8.08 -10.20
C ILE A 248 -6.37 8.73 -11.31
N VAL A 249 -6.48 8.14 -12.49
CA VAL A 249 -5.90 8.66 -13.75
C VAL A 249 -6.99 8.66 -14.83
N PRO A 250 -6.88 9.51 -15.87
CA PRO A 250 -7.95 9.64 -16.87
C PRO A 250 -8.23 8.36 -17.65
N THR A 251 -7.19 7.72 -18.20
CA THR A 251 -7.32 6.65 -19.19
C THR A 251 -6.64 5.34 -18.77
N LEU A 252 -6.97 4.24 -19.45
CA LEU A 252 -6.27 2.95 -19.31
C LEU A 252 -4.79 3.08 -19.65
N GLN A 253 -4.47 3.90 -20.67
CA GLN A 253 -3.09 4.14 -21.06
C GLN A 253 -2.30 4.84 -19.96
N ASP A 254 -2.92 5.82 -19.27
CA ASP A 254 -2.32 6.48 -18.12
C ASP A 254 -2.11 5.50 -16.95
N GLY A 255 -3.03 4.56 -16.74
CA GLY A 255 -2.87 3.48 -15.79
C GLY A 255 -1.66 2.59 -16.11
N MET A 256 -1.46 2.22 -17.36
CA MET A 256 -0.28 1.48 -17.80
C MET A 256 1.02 2.32 -17.66
N LEU A 257 0.94 3.62 -17.87
CA LEU A 257 2.05 4.53 -17.61
C LEU A 257 2.46 4.54 -16.13
N VAL A 258 1.48 4.53 -15.20
CA VAL A 258 1.75 4.33 -13.77
C VAL A 258 2.47 3.01 -13.52
N VAL A 259 1.98 1.90 -14.10
CA VAL A 259 2.59 0.57 -13.95
C VAL A 259 4.06 0.59 -14.40
N GLU A 260 4.33 1.14 -15.58
CA GLU A 260 5.68 1.18 -16.13
C GLU A 260 6.63 2.02 -15.28
N VAL A 261 6.25 3.24 -14.92
CA VAL A 261 7.10 4.13 -14.13
C VAL A 261 7.30 3.59 -12.72
N ALA A 262 6.21 3.19 -12.03
CA ALA A 262 6.30 2.69 -10.66
C ALA A 262 7.21 1.46 -10.57
N SER A 263 7.06 0.50 -11.48
CA SER A 263 7.84 -0.74 -11.47
C SER A 263 9.34 -0.49 -11.65
N ARG A 264 9.73 0.40 -12.56
CA ARG A 264 11.16 0.69 -12.82
C ARG A 264 11.80 1.42 -11.64
N TYR A 265 11.10 2.39 -11.06
CA TYR A 265 11.61 3.09 -9.88
C TYR A 265 11.55 2.21 -8.61
N ALA A 266 10.64 1.25 -8.54
CA ALA A 266 10.63 0.20 -7.51
C ALA A 266 11.70 -0.89 -7.71
N ASN A 267 12.65 -0.67 -8.62
CA ASN A 267 13.78 -1.52 -8.97
C ASN A 267 13.44 -2.85 -9.70
N TYR A 268 12.26 -2.95 -10.30
CA TYR A 268 11.90 -4.12 -11.11
C TYR A 268 12.19 -3.89 -12.60
N LYS A 269 12.86 -4.84 -13.26
CA LYS A 269 12.98 -4.85 -14.73
C LYS A 269 11.62 -5.10 -15.38
N ALA A 270 10.79 -5.91 -14.77
CA ALA A 270 9.36 -6.08 -15.05
C ALA A 270 8.66 -6.56 -13.77
N PRO A 271 7.42 -6.21 -13.51
CA PRO A 271 6.63 -6.88 -12.49
C PRO A 271 6.30 -8.30 -12.96
N SER A 272 6.13 -9.24 -12.01
CA SER A 272 5.71 -10.60 -12.35
C SER A 272 4.29 -10.62 -12.89
N TYR A 273 3.43 -9.77 -12.35
CA TYR A 273 2.02 -9.70 -12.72
C TYR A 273 1.51 -8.25 -12.67
N VAL A 274 0.59 -7.97 -13.58
CA VAL A 274 -0.25 -6.77 -13.56
C VAL A 274 -1.68 -7.23 -13.75
N SER A 275 -2.52 -6.97 -12.77
CA SER A 275 -3.95 -7.27 -12.84
C SER A 275 -4.73 -6.02 -13.18
N LEU A 276 -5.63 -6.12 -14.17
CA LEU A 276 -6.59 -5.10 -14.57
C LEU A 276 -7.99 -5.63 -14.24
N ILE A 277 -8.67 -4.96 -13.30
CA ILE A 277 -9.96 -5.41 -12.78
C ILE A 277 -10.98 -4.31 -12.99
N SER A 278 -12.00 -4.58 -13.83
CA SER A 278 -12.99 -3.57 -14.21
C SER A 278 -14.40 -3.89 -13.72
N SER A 279 -14.67 -5.14 -13.33
CA SER A 279 -16.01 -5.59 -12.92
C SER A 279 -15.93 -6.83 -12.04
N PRO A 280 -17.03 -7.25 -11.40
CA PRO A 280 -17.15 -8.60 -10.89
C PRO A 280 -16.86 -9.65 -11.96
N SER A 281 -16.45 -10.86 -11.57
CA SER A 281 -16.28 -11.98 -12.50
C SER A 281 -17.59 -12.29 -13.22
N LYS A 282 -17.56 -12.47 -14.53
CA LYS A 282 -18.78 -12.73 -15.31
C LYS A 282 -18.53 -13.69 -16.48
N THR A 283 -19.55 -14.43 -16.84
CA THR A 283 -19.60 -15.26 -18.05
C THR A 283 -20.96 -15.13 -18.74
N GLY A 284 -20.99 -15.32 -20.05
CA GLY A 284 -22.22 -15.39 -20.88
C GLY A 284 -22.37 -16.70 -21.61
N ASP A 285 -21.64 -17.76 -21.21
CA ASP A 285 -21.56 -19.02 -21.95
C ASP A 285 -22.80 -19.91 -21.77
N ILE A 286 -23.66 -19.62 -20.79
CA ILE A 286 -24.89 -20.33 -20.54
C ILE A 286 -26.07 -19.52 -21.14
N GLU A 287 -26.68 -20.00 -22.20
CA GLU A 287 -27.82 -19.38 -22.88
C GLU A 287 -27.62 -17.89 -23.28
N LYS A 288 -26.35 -17.45 -23.39
CA LYS A 288 -25.97 -16.06 -23.65
C LYS A 288 -26.49 -15.07 -22.57
N GLN A 289 -26.79 -15.56 -21.38
CA GLN A 289 -27.19 -14.75 -20.25
C GLN A 289 -25.96 -14.44 -19.37
N THR A 290 -25.72 -13.17 -19.09
CA THR A 290 -24.61 -12.77 -18.20
C THR A 290 -24.90 -13.19 -16.77
N THR A 291 -24.02 -14.04 -16.23
CA THR A 291 -23.99 -14.48 -14.81
C THR A 291 -22.69 -14.05 -14.16
N TYR A 292 -22.73 -13.81 -12.86
CA TYR A 292 -21.58 -13.33 -12.09
C TYR A 292 -21.04 -14.41 -11.14
N GLY A 293 -19.75 -14.35 -10.84
CA GLY A 293 -19.13 -15.21 -9.85
C GLY A 293 -18.76 -16.62 -10.31
N ALA A 294 -18.60 -16.87 -11.63
CA ALA A 294 -18.28 -18.21 -12.11
C ALA A 294 -16.93 -18.74 -11.57
N HIS A 295 -15.87 -17.93 -11.62
CA HIS A 295 -14.52 -18.31 -11.19
C HIS A 295 -13.85 -17.27 -10.29
N GLY A 296 -14.38 -16.07 -10.21
CA GLY A 296 -13.89 -14.95 -9.40
C GLY A 296 -15.01 -14.31 -8.60
N PRO A 297 -14.79 -13.14 -8.02
CA PRO A 297 -15.75 -12.47 -7.16
C PRO A 297 -17.09 -12.21 -7.82
N GLU A 298 -18.18 -12.49 -7.11
CA GLU A 298 -19.55 -12.11 -7.49
C GLU A 298 -19.78 -10.62 -7.29
N GLU A 299 -19.10 -10.04 -6.28
CA GLU A 299 -19.24 -8.65 -5.90
C GLU A 299 -17.88 -7.93 -5.97
N LEU A 300 -17.89 -6.75 -6.59
CA LEU A 300 -16.76 -5.81 -6.57
C LEU A 300 -17.20 -4.52 -5.89
N HIS A 301 -16.50 -4.14 -4.85
CA HIS A 301 -16.70 -2.89 -4.14
C HIS A 301 -15.44 -2.02 -4.28
N VAL A 302 -15.60 -0.79 -4.76
CA VAL A 302 -14.51 0.19 -4.89
C VAL A 302 -14.75 1.32 -3.91
N ILE A 303 -13.78 1.59 -3.05
CA ILE A 303 -13.82 2.69 -2.10
C ILE A 303 -12.75 3.71 -2.50
N LEU A 304 -13.19 4.88 -2.90
CA LEU A 304 -12.36 6.03 -3.21
C LEU A 304 -12.27 6.92 -1.96
N LEU A 305 -11.13 6.91 -1.30
CA LEU A 305 -10.92 7.60 -0.04
C LEU A 305 -10.35 9.01 -0.27
N ASP A 306 -11.06 10.04 0.19
CA ASP A 306 -10.54 11.40 0.23
C ASP A 306 -9.57 11.60 1.40
N ASN A 307 -10.03 11.50 2.62
CA ASN A 307 -9.20 11.67 3.82
C ASN A 307 -8.27 12.88 3.70
N ASN A 308 -8.83 14.08 3.51
CA ASN A 308 -8.13 15.37 3.30
C ASN A 308 -7.28 15.51 2.02
N ARG A 309 -7.35 14.59 1.05
CA ARG A 309 -6.64 14.74 -0.22
C ARG A 309 -7.13 15.94 -1.01
N THR A 310 -8.44 16.19 -1.01
CA THR A 310 -9.02 17.37 -1.66
C THR A 310 -8.58 18.68 -0.98
N GLU A 311 -8.39 18.70 0.33
CA GLU A 311 -7.80 19.86 1.02
C GLU A 311 -6.34 20.09 0.61
N MET A 312 -5.56 19.00 0.53
CA MET A 312 -4.17 19.04 0.12
C MET A 312 -4.00 19.53 -1.33
N ILE A 313 -4.94 19.22 -2.22
CA ILE A 313 -4.93 19.66 -3.63
C ILE A 313 -5.06 21.18 -3.75
N LYS A 314 -5.74 21.85 -2.83
CA LYS A 314 -5.94 23.32 -2.85
C LYS A 314 -4.63 24.09 -2.70
N ASP A 315 -3.61 23.51 -2.07
CA ASP A 315 -2.31 24.13 -1.93
C ASP A 315 -1.37 23.68 -3.07
N SER A 316 -0.84 24.67 -3.81
CA SER A 316 0.03 24.42 -4.99
C SER A 316 1.34 23.71 -4.65
N THR A 317 1.81 23.84 -3.41
CA THR A 317 3.06 23.23 -2.91
C THR A 317 2.79 21.81 -2.43
N TYR A 318 1.84 21.64 -1.53
CA TYR A 318 1.58 20.35 -0.88
C TYR A 318 0.94 19.32 -1.80
N LYS A 319 0.10 19.73 -2.77
CA LYS A 319 -0.47 18.81 -3.76
C LYS A 319 0.56 17.94 -4.46
N GLN A 320 1.82 18.41 -4.59
CA GLN A 320 2.87 17.66 -5.26
C GLN A 320 3.22 16.35 -4.54
N ALA A 321 2.97 16.23 -3.22
CA ALA A 321 3.16 14.98 -2.51
C ALA A 321 2.15 13.89 -2.93
N LEU A 322 1.00 14.27 -3.51
CA LEU A 322 0.02 13.33 -4.07
C LEU A 322 0.42 12.77 -5.45
N TYR A 323 1.49 13.29 -6.08
CA TYR A 323 2.08 12.67 -7.28
C TYR A 323 2.81 11.37 -6.95
N CYS A 324 3.13 11.14 -5.67
CA CYS A 324 3.88 9.99 -5.19
C CYS A 324 3.20 8.65 -5.56
N LEU A 325 3.94 7.78 -6.25
CA LEU A 325 3.49 6.45 -6.68
C LEU A 325 3.63 5.38 -5.60
N ARG A 326 4.21 5.71 -4.45
CA ARG A 326 4.54 4.77 -3.36
C ARG A 326 5.56 3.69 -3.79
N CYS A 327 6.44 4.00 -4.74
CA CYS A 327 7.46 3.06 -5.24
C CYS A 327 8.67 2.87 -4.31
N GLY A 328 8.81 3.66 -3.24
CA GLY A 328 9.89 3.54 -2.25
C GLY A 328 11.27 4.03 -2.70
N ALA A 329 11.48 4.38 -3.96
CA ALA A 329 12.80 4.73 -4.51
C ALA A 329 13.49 5.88 -3.76
N CYS A 330 12.73 6.87 -3.32
CA CYS A 330 13.26 8.04 -2.60
C CYS A 330 13.87 7.67 -1.24
N LEU A 331 13.43 6.58 -0.61
CA LEU A 331 13.98 6.11 0.68
C LEU A 331 15.42 5.63 0.51
N TYR A 332 15.71 4.95 -0.60
CA TYR A 332 17.08 4.48 -0.88
C TYR A 332 18.06 5.62 -1.23
N GLU A 333 17.55 6.74 -1.71
CA GLU A 333 18.35 7.93 -2.00
C GLU A 333 18.43 8.91 -0.82
N CYS A 334 17.64 8.70 0.21
CA CYS A 334 17.60 9.54 1.39
C CYS A 334 18.89 9.43 2.19
N SER A 335 19.32 10.53 2.81
CA SER A 335 20.47 10.55 3.73
C SER A 335 20.11 10.06 5.14
N ILE A 336 18.85 10.12 5.52
CA ILE A 336 18.34 9.76 6.85
C ILE A 336 17.85 8.30 6.89
N TYR A 337 17.06 7.89 5.91
CA TYR A 337 16.43 6.56 5.92
C TYR A 337 17.42 5.39 6.11
N PRO A 338 18.63 5.37 5.49
CA PRO A 338 19.60 4.29 5.71
C PRO A 338 20.07 4.14 7.16
N LEU A 339 19.92 5.19 7.97
CA LEU A 339 20.33 5.20 9.38
C LEU A 339 19.19 4.82 10.32
N THR A 340 17.94 5.10 9.93
CA THR A 340 16.79 5.09 10.84
C THR A 340 15.65 4.16 10.37
N ALA A 341 15.75 3.59 9.18
CA ALA A 341 14.73 2.70 8.61
C ALA A 341 13.32 3.30 8.62
N GLY A 342 12.32 2.48 8.92
CA GLY A 342 10.93 2.85 9.05
C GLY A 342 10.62 3.78 10.24
N TYR A 343 11.60 4.05 11.11
CA TYR A 343 11.45 5.03 12.18
C TYR A 343 11.50 6.47 11.65
N TYR A 344 12.01 6.68 10.43
CA TYR A 344 11.89 7.98 9.76
C TYR A 344 10.51 8.18 9.14
N GLY A 345 9.53 8.32 9.97
CA GLY A 345 8.12 8.52 9.60
C GLY A 345 7.18 7.63 10.40
N HIS A 346 5.95 7.55 9.96
CA HIS A 346 4.93 6.64 10.47
C HIS A 346 4.56 5.63 9.36
N LEU A 347 3.30 5.61 8.93
CA LEU A 347 2.87 4.84 7.76
C LEU A 347 3.58 5.32 6.48
N TYR A 348 3.69 6.63 6.32
CA TYR A 348 4.42 7.28 5.26
C TYR A 348 5.80 7.73 5.75
N MET A 349 6.84 7.27 5.06
CA MET A 349 8.22 7.45 5.47
C MET A 349 8.92 8.55 4.67
N GLY A 350 9.97 9.13 5.25
CA GLY A 350 10.84 10.10 4.59
C GLY A 350 10.25 11.50 4.52
N GLY A 351 10.95 12.42 3.86
CA GLY A 351 10.53 13.82 3.75
C GLY A 351 9.15 14.03 3.09
N ILE A 352 8.80 13.21 2.09
CA ILE A 352 7.46 13.22 1.50
C ILE A 352 6.42 12.65 2.47
N GLY A 353 6.84 11.70 3.32
CA GLY A 353 6.03 11.13 4.38
C GLY A 353 5.60 12.16 5.42
N ALA A 354 6.46 13.14 5.74
CA ALA A 354 6.11 14.23 6.64
C ALA A 354 4.88 15.01 6.13
N ILE A 355 4.87 15.37 4.84
CA ILE A 355 3.74 16.10 4.24
C ILE A 355 2.47 15.24 4.25
N LEU A 356 2.57 13.97 3.86
CA LEU A 356 1.42 13.06 3.84
C LEU A 356 0.88 12.81 5.26
N THR A 357 1.75 12.68 6.25
CA THR A 357 1.35 12.53 7.66
C THR A 357 0.58 13.74 8.16
N ALA A 358 1.02 14.96 7.82
CA ALA A 358 0.34 16.20 8.22
C ALA A 358 -1.12 16.26 7.77
N PHE A 359 -1.43 15.75 6.59
CA PHE A 359 -2.77 15.81 6.03
C PHE A 359 -3.59 14.54 6.28
N LEU A 360 -2.96 13.35 6.25
CA LEU A 360 -3.67 12.07 6.22
C LEU A 360 -3.64 11.30 7.56
N LEU A 361 -2.71 11.64 8.49
CA LEU A 361 -2.41 10.81 9.66
C LEU A 361 -2.19 11.60 10.97
N GLY A 362 -3.09 12.50 11.32
CA GLY A 362 -3.05 13.11 12.65
C GLY A 362 -2.35 14.47 12.75
N GLY A 363 -2.26 15.20 11.63
CA GLY A 363 -1.94 16.62 11.67
C GLY A 363 -0.45 16.96 11.84
N LEU A 364 -0.21 18.21 12.19
CA LEU A 364 1.14 18.76 12.30
C LEU A 364 1.95 18.16 13.46
N GLU A 365 1.29 17.74 14.52
CA GLU A 365 1.94 17.18 15.71
C GLU A 365 2.71 15.90 15.36
N ASN A 366 2.11 15.01 14.59
CA ASN A 366 2.75 13.79 14.11
C ASN A 366 3.77 14.04 12.97
N ALA A 367 3.56 15.09 12.18
CA ALA A 367 4.41 15.40 11.03
C ALA A 367 5.67 16.19 11.40
N ALA A 368 5.61 17.03 12.42
CA ALA A 368 6.70 17.92 12.80
C ALA A 368 8.00 17.18 13.12
N PRO A 369 8.02 16.11 13.94
CA PRO A 369 9.26 15.38 14.23
C PRO A 369 9.92 14.84 12.95
N ILE A 370 9.13 14.34 11.99
CA ILE A 370 9.62 13.84 10.70
C ILE A 370 10.20 14.99 9.86
N ALA A 371 9.51 16.12 9.83
CA ALA A 371 9.93 17.30 9.06
C ALA A 371 11.25 17.88 9.57
N TYR A 372 11.42 17.97 10.88
CA TYR A 372 12.67 18.46 11.51
C TYR A 372 13.85 17.49 11.36
N THR A 373 13.59 16.20 11.14
CA THR A 373 14.64 15.22 10.86
C THR A 373 15.10 15.29 9.38
N CYS A 374 14.29 15.90 8.49
CA CYS A 374 14.59 16.00 7.07
C CYS A 374 15.75 16.97 6.78
N THR A 375 16.76 16.51 6.05
CA THR A 375 17.90 17.35 5.60
C THR A 375 17.56 18.28 4.44
N LEU A 376 16.33 18.31 3.96
CA LEU A 376 15.83 19.14 2.83
C LEU A 376 16.64 18.97 1.53
N CYS A 377 17.26 17.80 1.31
CA CYS A 377 18.13 17.54 0.15
C CYS A 377 17.38 17.47 -1.20
N GLY A 378 16.05 17.41 -1.21
CA GLY A 378 15.21 17.42 -2.42
C GLY A 378 15.20 16.12 -3.23
N ARG A 379 15.88 15.04 -2.80
CA ARG A 379 15.96 13.77 -3.57
C ARG A 379 14.66 13.00 -3.68
N CYS A 380 13.65 13.33 -2.89
CA CYS A 380 12.31 12.73 -2.95
C CYS A 380 11.37 13.46 -3.93
N LYS A 381 11.82 14.54 -4.57
CA LYS A 381 11.06 15.37 -5.51
C LYS A 381 10.95 14.73 -6.89
#